data_1d83e461509f9e4a367f375e2b33ca39
#
_entry.id   1d83e461509f9e4a367f375e2b33ca39
#
_cell.length_a   1.000
_cell.length_b   1.000
_cell.length_c   1.000
_cell.angle_alpha   90.00
_cell.angle_beta   90.00
_cell.angle_gamma   90.00
#
_symmetry.space_group_name_H-M   'P 1'
#
loop_
_entity.id
_entity.type
_entity.pdbx_description
1 polymer ?
#
loop_
_entity_poly.entity_id
_entity_poly.type
_entity_poly.pdbx_seq_one_letter_code
_entity_poly.pdbx_strand_id
1 'polypeptide(L)'
;MKRIILLLIILFTACNKKEVTTGEAQKIIKTSDSVQQKKEASSNTSVKKYSNERFRNVTVEKVDDDTFRVKGEGQIFEANFNWIVEDGHDELKKGYEMTDAGAPEWGKFDFTLNVAKNRENSTLTLNLFEISANDGSRQYELPIVLF
;
A
#
# COMPACT_ATOMS: atom_id res chain seq x y z
N MET A 1 -38.78 32.75 24.72
CA MET A 1 -40.05 32.17 24.21
C MET A 1 -39.80 30.83 23.59
N LYS A 2 -40.38 29.80 24.22
CA LYS A 2 -40.88 28.50 23.72
C LYS A 2 -39.96 27.71 22.75
N ARG A 3 -39.23 26.68 23.22
CA ARG A 3 -39.62 25.26 23.36
C ARG A 3 -40.27 24.69 22.11
N ILE A 4 -39.61 23.73 21.46
CA ILE A 4 -40.24 22.46 21.07
C ILE A 4 -39.13 21.39 20.95
N ILE A 5 -39.22 20.44 21.85
CA ILE A 5 -38.57 19.14 21.89
C ILE A 5 -39.36 18.24 20.92
N LEU A 6 -38.69 17.56 19.99
CA LEU A 6 -39.31 16.42 19.34
C LEU A 6 -38.39 15.20 19.48
N LEU A 7 -38.80 14.39 20.41
CA LEU A 7 -38.30 13.07 20.74
C LEU A 7 -38.90 12.08 19.74
N LEU A 8 -38.08 11.39 18.96
CA LEU A 8 -38.54 10.26 18.16
C LEU A 8 -37.73 9.01 18.51
N ILE A 9 -38.33 8.24 19.41
CA ILE A 9 -37.94 6.90 19.78
C ILE A 9 -38.53 5.94 18.76
N ILE A 10 -37.72 5.19 18.05
CA ILE A 10 -38.16 4.00 17.31
C ILE A 10 -37.37 2.80 17.81
N LEU A 11 -38.05 2.03 18.64
CA LEU A 11 -37.76 0.65 19.01
C LEU A 11 -38.13 -0.26 17.83
N PHE A 12 -37.20 -1.07 17.34
CA PHE A 12 -37.58 -2.31 16.68
C PHE A 12 -36.77 -3.46 17.24
N THR A 13 -37.46 -4.19 18.10
CA THR A 13 -37.15 -5.56 18.46
C THR A 13 -37.70 -6.49 17.38
N ALA A 14 -36.94 -7.45 16.91
CA ALA A 14 -37.45 -8.77 16.55
C ALA A 14 -36.35 -9.80 16.49
N CYS A 15 -36.32 -10.63 17.48
CA CYS A 15 -35.77 -11.98 17.45
C CYS A 15 -36.47 -12.82 16.38
N ASN A 16 -35.73 -13.68 15.66
CA ASN A 16 -36.25 -15.01 15.42
C ASN A 16 -35.14 -16.07 15.30
N LYS A 17 -35.16 -16.92 16.27
CA LYS A 17 -34.41 -18.15 16.43
C LYS A 17 -35.26 -19.27 15.81
N LYS A 18 -34.71 -20.13 14.99
CA LYS A 18 -35.21 -21.49 14.81
C LYS A 18 -34.06 -22.45 14.57
N GLU A 19 -34.01 -23.38 15.49
CA GLU A 19 -33.18 -24.59 15.53
C GLU A 19 -33.75 -25.72 14.66
N VAL A 20 -32.80 -26.56 14.23
CA VAL A 20 -32.79 -28.03 14.24
C VAL A 20 -33.72 -28.80 13.29
N THR A 21 -33.17 -29.65 12.45
CA THR A 21 -33.28 -31.13 12.61
C THR A 21 -32.41 -31.86 11.57
N THR A 22 -31.70 -32.82 12.10
CA THR A 22 -31.01 -33.99 11.62
C THR A 22 -31.69 -34.77 10.48
N GLY A 23 -30.90 -35.33 9.58
CA GLY A 23 -31.38 -36.35 8.63
C GLY A 23 -30.27 -36.85 7.69
N GLU A 24 -29.89 -38.03 7.96
CA GLU A 24 -28.86 -38.91 7.39
C GLU A 24 -29.09 -39.31 5.91
N ALA A 25 -28.01 -39.65 5.24
CA ALA A 25 -27.74 -40.74 4.36
C ALA A 25 -27.30 -40.41 2.93
N GLN A 26 -26.04 -40.70 2.72
CA GLN A 26 -25.35 -41.31 1.55
C GLN A 26 -26.00 -41.25 0.15
N LYS A 27 -25.26 -40.69 -0.83
CA LYS A 27 -24.97 -41.39 -2.08
C LYS A 27 -23.74 -40.84 -2.79
N ILE A 28 -22.78 -41.72 -2.98
CA ILE A 28 -21.57 -41.54 -3.76
C ILE A 28 -21.94 -41.45 -5.24
N ILE A 29 -21.53 -40.39 -5.93
CA ILE A 29 -21.29 -40.43 -7.37
C ILE A 29 -19.99 -39.68 -7.65
N LYS A 30 -18.99 -40.42 -8.11
CA LYS A 30 -17.75 -39.89 -8.70
C LYS A 30 -18.11 -39.24 -10.04
N THR A 31 -17.69 -37.99 -10.20
CA THR A 31 -17.39 -37.47 -11.52
C THR A 31 -16.23 -36.51 -11.36
N SER A 32 -15.13 -36.87 -11.95
CA SER A 32 -13.93 -36.11 -12.15
C SER A 32 -14.25 -34.93 -13.04
N ASP A 33 -13.96 -33.72 -12.58
CA ASP A 33 -13.68 -32.63 -13.50
C ASP A 33 -12.54 -31.74 -12.95
N SER A 34 -11.65 -31.53 -13.85
CA SER A 34 -10.35 -30.93 -13.76
C SER A 34 -10.37 -29.57 -13.05
N VAL A 35 -9.81 -29.49 -11.85
CA VAL A 35 -9.32 -28.26 -11.27
C VAL A 35 -8.07 -27.86 -12.04
N GLN A 36 -8.21 -26.89 -12.92
CA GLN A 36 -7.05 -26.18 -13.47
C GLN A 36 -6.38 -25.44 -12.32
N GLN A 37 -5.37 -26.06 -11.75
CA GLN A 37 -4.36 -25.36 -10.97
C GLN A 37 -3.71 -24.34 -11.89
N LYS A 38 -4.09 -23.08 -11.74
CA LYS A 38 -3.32 -21.94 -12.20
C LYS A 38 -1.99 -22.00 -11.46
N LYS A 39 -1.00 -22.56 -12.16
CA LYS A 39 0.37 -22.62 -11.73
C LYS A 39 0.87 -21.18 -11.62
N GLU A 40 0.84 -20.63 -10.42
CA GLU A 40 1.61 -19.42 -10.12
C GLU A 40 3.06 -19.78 -10.35
N ALA A 41 3.61 -19.24 -11.43
CA ALA A 41 5.04 -19.30 -11.67
C ALA A 41 5.72 -18.49 -10.57
N SER A 42 6.15 -19.18 -9.52
CA SER A 42 7.10 -18.66 -8.55
C SER A 42 8.42 -18.42 -9.28
N SER A 43 8.57 -17.25 -9.88
CA SER A 43 9.88 -16.76 -10.22
C SER A 43 10.58 -16.38 -8.91
N ASN A 44 11.56 -17.15 -8.50
CA ASN A 44 12.49 -16.82 -7.42
C ASN A 44 13.39 -15.64 -7.83
N THR A 45 12.81 -14.53 -8.21
CA THR A 45 13.51 -13.26 -8.31
C THR A 45 13.50 -12.69 -6.89
N SER A 46 14.64 -12.68 -6.22
CA SER A 46 14.76 -12.04 -4.91
C SER A 46 14.43 -10.56 -5.08
N VAL A 47 13.24 -10.16 -4.62
CA VAL A 47 12.80 -8.76 -4.66
C VAL A 47 13.78 -7.96 -3.80
N LYS A 48 14.47 -7.00 -4.42
CA LYS A 48 15.39 -6.12 -3.71
C LYS A 48 14.63 -5.27 -2.70
N LYS A 49 15.08 -5.27 -1.46
CA LYS A 49 14.51 -4.46 -0.38
C LYS A 49 15.48 -3.35 -0.01
N TYR A 50 14.92 -2.17 0.19
CA TYR A 50 15.66 -0.98 0.62
C TYR A 50 15.22 -0.60 2.02
N SER A 51 16.13 -0.04 2.81
CA SER A 51 15.86 0.39 4.19
C SER A 51 16.86 1.44 4.63
N ASN A 52 16.41 2.31 5.51
CA ASN A 52 17.23 3.19 6.34
C ASN A 52 16.61 3.30 7.74
N GLU A 53 16.90 4.34 8.50
CA GLU A 53 16.37 4.52 9.85
C GLU A 53 14.88 4.88 9.93
N ARG A 54 14.28 5.40 8.84
CA ARG A 54 12.86 5.81 8.78
C ARG A 54 12.01 4.96 7.87
N PHE A 55 12.62 4.26 6.93
CA PHE A 55 11.94 3.39 5.98
C PHE A 55 12.48 1.97 6.06
N ARG A 56 11.60 0.97 5.97
CA ARG A 56 12.02 -0.43 5.93
C ARG A 56 11.16 -1.27 4.98
N ASN A 57 11.73 -2.40 4.55
CA ASN A 57 11.08 -3.33 3.63
C ASN A 57 10.57 -2.68 2.34
N VAL A 58 11.18 -1.56 1.93
CA VAL A 58 10.75 -0.86 0.72
C VAL A 58 11.10 -1.68 -0.50
N THR A 59 10.11 -1.93 -1.34
CA THR A 59 10.22 -2.66 -2.60
C THR A 59 9.66 -1.83 -3.72
N VAL A 60 10.25 -1.96 -4.91
CA VAL A 60 9.74 -1.35 -6.13
C VAL A 60 9.52 -2.44 -7.16
N GLU A 61 8.33 -2.45 -7.74
CA GLU A 61 7.93 -3.34 -8.81
C GLU A 61 7.59 -2.51 -10.05
N LYS A 62 8.21 -2.82 -11.18
CA LYS A 62 7.86 -2.24 -12.46
C LYS A 62 6.59 -2.94 -12.95
N VAL A 63 5.46 -2.23 -13.01
CA VAL A 63 4.15 -2.79 -13.38
C VAL A 63 3.80 -2.50 -14.83
N ASP A 64 4.41 -1.47 -15.43
CA ASP A 64 4.31 -1.12 -16.85
C ASP A 64 5.59 -0.35 -17.25
N ASP A 65 5.74 0.01 -18.53
CA ASP A 65 6.97 0.62 -19.08
C ASP A 65 7.45 1.83 -18.25
N ASP A 66 6.54 2.72 -17.88
CA ASP A 66 6.83 3.93 -17.10
C ASP A 66 6.11 3.95 -15.74
N THR A 67 5.62 2.80 -15.28
CA THR A 67 4.78 2.73 -14.08
C THR A 67 5.41 1.79 -13.06
N PHE A 68 5.57 2.31 -11.84
CA PHE A 68 6.20 1.61 -10.72
C PHE A 68 5.27 1.59 -9.52
N ARG A 69 5.14 0.43 -8.90
CA ARG A 69 4.46 0.28 -7.61
C ARG A 69 5.49 0.22 -6.50
N VAL A 70 5.34 1.07 -5.50
CA VAL A 70 6.25 1.21 -4.36
C VAL A 70 5.50 0.82 -3.10
N LYS A 71 6.07 -0.11 -2.34
CA LYS A 71 5.49 -0.60 -1.08
C LYS A 71 6.56 -0.60 0.00
N GLY A 72 6.14 -0.38 1.23
CA GLY A 72 7.07 -0.44 2.36
C GLY A 72 6.40 -0.07 3.66
N GLU A 73 7.24 0.18 4.64
CA GLU A 73 6.83 0.68 5.95
C GLU A 73 7.69 1.89 6.30
N GLY A 74 7.08 2.90 6.92
CA GLY A 74 7.75 4.09 7.41
C GLY A 74 7.42 4.39 8.87
N GLN A 75 8.41 4.80 9.65
CA GLN A 75 8.22 5.35 10.99
C GLN A 75 8.31 6.88 10.90
N ILE A 76 7.25 7.47 10.35
CA ILE A 76 7.21 8.85 9.87
C ILE A 76 6.43 9.74 10.82
N PHE A 77 6.99 10.91 11.15
CA PHE A 77 6.28 11.91 11.92
C PHE A 77 5.04 12.41 11.15
N GLU A 78 3.89 12.49 11.83
CA GLU A 78 2.59 12.82 11.20
C GLU A 78 2.16 11.91 10.04
N ALA A 79 2.76 10.72 9.91
CA ALA A 79 2.42 9.73 8.87
C ALA A 79 2.53 10.25 7.43
N ASN A 80 3.29 11.30 7.16
CA ASN A 80 3.43 11.92 5.84
C ASN A 80 4.89 12.03 5.44
N PHE A 81 5.25 11.48 4.27
CA PHE A 81 6.58 11.58 3.70
C PHE A 81 6.53 12.06 2.25
N ASN A 82 7.65 12.59 1.79
CA ASN A 82 7.78 13.09 0.44
C ASN A 82 8.59 12.14 -0.42
N TRP A 83 8.38 12.23 -1.71
CA TRP A 83 9.19 11.52 -2.69
C TRP A 83 9.49 12.40 -3.91
N ILE A 84 10.62 12.10 -4.55
CA ILE A 84 11.06 12.74 -5.77
C ILE A 84 11.72 11.72 -6.69
N VAL A 85 11.48 11.83 -7.99
CA VAL A 85 12.22 11.09 -9.02
C VAL A 85 13.16 12.03 -9.72
N GLU A 86 14.43 11.67 -9.72
CA GLU A 86 15.52 12.43 -10.30
C GLU A 86 16.22 11.65 -11.41
N ASP A 87 16.60 12.36 -12.49
CA ASP A 87 17.48 11.90 -13.56
C ASP A 87 18.80 12.66 -13.50
N GLY A 88 19.73 12.16 -12.71
CA GLY A 88 20.94 12.89 -12.32
C GLY A 88 20.60 14.08 -11.43
N HIS A 89 20.69 15.30 -11.94
CA HIS A 89 20.34 16.52 -11.21
C HIS A 89 18.96 17.09 -11.59
N ASP A 90 18.29 16.47 -12.54
CA ASP A 90 17.01 16.96 -13.04
C ASP A 90 15.84 16.32 -12.25
N GLU A 91 15.04 17.14 -11.59
CA GLU A 91 13.76 16.69 -11.00
C GLU A 91 12.76 16.38 -12.12
N LEU A 92 12.31 15.14 -12.23
CA LEU A 92 11.30 14.74 -13.19
C LEU A 92 9.90 14.77 -12.60
N LYS A 93 9.75 14.31 -11.37
CA LYS A 93 8.46 14.20 -10.70
C LYS A 93 8.64 14.20 -9.19
N LYS A 94 7.69 14.78 -8.48
CA LYS A 94 7.66 14.75 -7.01
C LYS A 94 6.24 14.65 -6.49
N GLY A 95 6.11 14.22 -5.25
CA GLY A 95 4.84 14.11 -4.55
C GLY A 95 5.05 13.80 -3.08
N TYR A 96 3.94 13.45 -2.44
CA TYR A 96 3.93 12.99 -1.06
C TYR A 96 2.96 11.82 -0.91
N GLU A 97 3.18 11.00 0.11
CA GLU A 97 2.32 9.86 0.43
C GLU A 97 2.14 9.77 1.94
N MET A 98 1.13 9.02 2.34
CA MET A 98 0.84 8.76 3.74
C MET A 98 1.07 7.30 4.08
N THR A 99 1.50 7.08 5.32
CA THR A 99 1.49 5.76 5.96
C THR A 99 0.19 5.57 6.75
N ASP A 100 -0.22 4.33 6.96
CA ASP A 100 -1.42 4.00 7.74
C ASP A 100 -1.26 4.20 9.27
N ALA A 101 -0.05 4.51 9.73
CA ALA A 101 0.27 4.90 11.10
C ALA A 101 1.47 5.85 11.12
N GLY A 102 1.53 6.77 12.09
CA GLY A 102 2.65 7.67 12.32
C GLY A 102 3.59 7.18 13.41
N ALA A 103 4.80 7.78 13.49
CA ALA A 103 5.75 7.48 14.56
C ALA A 103 5.10 7.64 15.95
N PRO A 104 5.42 6.75 16.93
CA PRO A 104 6.51 5.79 16.90
C PRO A 104 6.22 4.46 16.19
N GLU A 105 5.03 4.28 15.65
CA GLU A 105 4.64 3.06 14.96
C GLU A 105 5.22 3.01 13.53
N TRP A 106 5.35 1.79 13.01
CA TRP A 106 5.71 1.56 11.61
C TRP A 106 4.44 1.45 10.78
N GLY A 107 4.09 2.53 10.09
CA GLY A 107 2.96 2.56 9.18
C GLY A 107 3.33 2.03 7.79
N LYS A 108 2.39 1.36 7.13
CA LYS A 108 2.55 0.82 5.79
C LYS A 108 2.16 1.85 4.74
N PHE A 109 2.79 1.76 3.58
CA PHE A 109 2.42 2.52 2.39
C PHE A 109 2.45 1.63 1.15
N ASP A 110 1.61 1.97 0.17
CA ASP A 110 1.51 1.28 -1.13
C ASP A 110 0.98 2.29 -2.15
N PHE A 111 1.84 2.77 -3.03
CA PHE A 111 1.46 3.75 -4.06
C PHE A 111 2.06 3.41 -5.42
N THR A 112 1.51 4.03 -6.44
CA THR A 112 1.97 3.88 -7.82
C THR A 112 2.41 5.23 -8.36
N LEU A 113 3.57 5.27 -8.96
CA LEU A 113 4.06 6.42 -9.68
C LEU A 113 4.25 6.09 -11.16
N ASN A 114 3.97 7.07 -12.01
CA ASN A 114 4.24 6.99 -13.44
C ASN A 114 5.29 8.04 -13.78
N VAL A 115 6.42 7.62 -14.36
CA VAL A 115 7.52 8.48 -14.76
C VAL A 115 8.27 7.89 -15.94
N ALA A 116 8.28 8.63 -17.04
CA ALA A 116 9.04 8.27 -18.22
C ALA A 116 10.50 8.70 -18.09
N LYS A 117 11.39 7.92 -18.67
CA LYS A 117 12.81 8.23 -18.78
C LYS A 117 13.03 9.26 -19.91
N ASN A 118 13.68 10.37 -19.60
CA ASN A 118 13.95 11.40 -20.59
C ASN A 118 15.16 11.09 -21.47
N ARG A 119 16.09 10.30 -20.97
CA ARG A 119 17.34 9.90 -21.64
C ARG A 119 17.51 8.39 -21.58
N GLU A 120 17.70 7.76 -22.70
CA GLU A 120 17.75 6.28 -22.81
C GLU A 120 18.77 5.62 -21.86
N ASN A 121 19.94 6.22 -21.73
CA ASN A 121 21.05 5.68 -20.94
C ASN A 121 21.20 6.31 -19.53
N SER A 122 20.22 7.08 -19.07
CA SER A 122 20.25 7.67 -17.73
C SER A 122 19.72 6.69 -16.67
N THR A 123 20.00 6.98 -15.42
CA THR A 123 19.51 6.24 -14.27
C THR A 123 18.48 7.09 -13.54
N LEU A 124 17.24 6.61 -13.45
CA LEU A 124 16.24 7.25 -12.61
C LEU A 124 16.36 6.78 -11.18
N THR A 125 16.37 7.72 -10.27
CA THR A 125 16.40 7.46 -8.82
C THR A 125 15.16 8.03 -8.17
N LEU A 126 14.42 7.18 -7.46
CA LEU A 126 13.36 7.60 -6.55
C LEU A 126 13.99 7.82 -5.17
N ASN A 127 13.83 9.00 -4.60
CA ASN A 127 14.22 9.32 -3.24
C ASN A 127 12.96 9.46 -2.38
N LEU A 128 12.85 8.67 -1.30
CA LEU A 128 11.86 8.86 -0.24
C LEU A 128 12.52 9.64 0.90
N PHE A 129 11.83 10.63 1.48
CA PHE A 129 12.40 11.46 2.53
C PHE A 129 11.34 12.16 3.38
N GLU A 130 11.73 12.61 4.56
CA GLU A 130 10.98 13.55 5.38
C GLU A 130 11.47 14.99 5.16
N ILE A 131 10.58 15.95 5.34
CA ILE A 131 10.93 17.37 5.35
C ILE A 131 11.15 17.80 6.81
N SER A 132 12.30 18.40 7.09
CA SER A 132 12.58 18.99 8.38
C SER A 132 11.62 20.14 8.66
N ALA A 133 10.93 20.09 9.79
CA ALA A 133 10.06 21.18 10.23
C ALA A 133 10.86 22.44 10.65
N ASN A 134 12.16 22.31 10.88
CA ASN A 134 13.00 23.41 11.34
C ASN A 134 13.47 24.31 10.19
N ASP A 135 13.85 23.72 9.06
CA ASP A 135 14.53 24.45 7.99
C ASP A 135 14.08 24.05 6.57
N GLY A 136 13.13 23.10 6.46
CA GLY A 136 12.64 22.60 5.17
C GLY A 136 13.61 21.71 4.42
N SER A 137 14.72 21.29 5.03
CA SER A 137 15.68 20.38 4.38
C SER A 137 15.13 18.96 4.27
N ARG A 138 15.65 18.19 3.28
CA ARG A 138 15.37 16.77 3.16
C ARG A 138 16.14 16.02 4.25
N GLN A 139 15.45 15.11 4.93
CA GLN A 139 16.02 14.25 5.97
C GLN A 139 15.70 12.78 5.69
N TYR A 140 16.57 11.89 6.16
CA TYR A 140 16.38 10.44 6.08
C TYR A 140 16.13 9.95 4.64
N GLU A 141 16.86 10.51 3.68
CA GLU A 141 16.72 10.16 2.27
C GLU A 141 17.02 8.67 2.02
N LEU A 142 16.12 8.00 1.29
CA LEU A 142 16.29 6.62 0.85
C LEU A 142 16.30 6.58 -0.69
N PRO A 143 17.49 6.52 -1.32
CA PRO A 143 17.59 6.44 -2.77
C PRO A 143 17.30 5.02 -3.28
N ILE A 144 16.48 4.92 -4.31
CA ILE A 144 16.03 3.68 -4.93
C ILE A 144 16.17 3.81 -6.45
N VAL A 145 16.96 2.95 -7.06
CA VAL A 145 17.11 2.92 -8.52
C VAL A 145 15.88 2.29 -9.16
N LEU A 146 15.24 3.01 -10.11
CA LEU A 146 14.05 2.56 -10.85
C LEU A 146 14.41 1.87 -12.18
N PHE A 147 15.43 2.36 -12.90
CA PHE A 147 15.93 1.81 -14.17
C PHE A 147 17.44 1.60 -14.11
#